data_f792dbe5e90dacbbdb589335ce414635
#
_entry.id   f792dbe5e90dacbbdb589335ce414635
#
_cell.length_a   1.000
_cell.length_b   1.000
_cell.length_c   1.000
_cell.angle_alpha   90.00
_cell.angle_beta   90.00
_cell.angle_gamma   90.00
#
_symmetry.space_group_name_H-M   'P 1'
#
loop_
_entity.id
_entity.type
_entity.pdbx_description
1 polymer ?
#
loop_
_entity_poly.entity_id
_entity_poly.type
_entity_poly.pdbx_seq_one_letter_code
_entity_poly.pdbx_strand_id
1 'polypeptide(L)'
;MTTFKSKGYEGRIELVHNPLAKWEGVWGIQASQQKLDVTGEEATLAPNETQKYSLFGVEHRQFGDFHVELGTRLDHQKVDVDSEQKDFDGNAFSYSGAVNWDFKPNYKLSLVGSHQERLPLAQELYAHGGHFATNTYELGNDGLDNEKSNNVELGLHYDDDKLSYHVHLYHNWFDNYIYAKTLDQYENFRLIEYSQDKAKFYGTEAEVAYQFNDIYKTSLFGDYVRGKIDSDNAPRVPAGRLGTRINADFDDHWSGSAEYSHVFNQDKFAAYEHETQGYNMVNIGLAYKYSLADRQEAKVFFNANNLLDEQVYEHSSFLSNIPQMGRNFVIGVDYKF
;
A
#
# COMPACT_ATOMS: atom_id res chain seq x y z
N MET A 1 24.10 -7.57 -19.20
CA MET A 1 24.02 -6.98 -17.83
C MET A 1 23.40 -5.59 -17.97
N THR A 2 22.31 -5.32 -17.28
CA THR A 2 21.63 -4.02 -17.31
C THR A 2 21.99 -3.21 -16.07
N THR A 3 22.25 -1.94 -16.22
CA THR A 3 22.63 -1.04 -15.14
C THR A 3 21.61 0.09 -15.05
N PHE A 4 21.02 0.25 -13.86
CA PHE A 4 20.16 1.36 -13.50
C PHE A 4 20.94 2.34 -12.62
N LYS A 5 21.03 3.60 -13.02
CA LYS A 5 21.70 4.65 -12.27
C LYS A 5 20.72 5.78 -12.02
N SER A 6 20.28 5.90 -10.77
CA SER A 6 19.40 6.98 -10.34
C SER A 6 20.14 7.99 -9.48
N LYS A 7 19.89 9.28 -9.75
CA LYS A 7 20.33 10.41 -8.91
C LYS A 7 19.15 11.33 -8.68
N GLY A 8 18.95 11.74 -7.44
CA GLY A 8 17.85 12.63 -7.10
C GLY A 8 18.18 13.60 -5.97
N TYR A 9 17.46 14.69 -5.96
CA TYR A 9 17.45 15.71 -4.90
C TYR A 9 16.02 16.02 -4.54
N GLU A 10 15.77 16.22 -3.25
CA GLU A 10 14.47 16.64 -2.73
C GLU A 10 14.67 17.67 -1.63
N GLY A 11 13.82 18.69 -1.66
CA GLY A 11 13.76 19.71 -0.62
C GLY A 11 12.30 19.97 -0.24
N ARG A 12 12.02 20.12 1.08
CA ARG A 12 10.70 20.41 1.63
C ARG A 12 10.81 21.45 2.71
N ILE A 13 9.91 22.44 2.67
CA ILE A 13 9.79 23.48 3.68
C ILE A 13 8.35 23.47 4.18
N GLU A 14 8.19 23.46 5.48
CA GLU A 14 6.90 23.47 6.16
C GLU A 14 6.79 24.66 7.11
N LEU A 15 5.63 25.28 7.10
CA LEU A 15 5.25 26.32 8.03
C LEU A 15 4.10 25.78 8.90
N VAL A 16 4.40 25.44 10.13
CA VAL A 16 3.41 25.14 11.16
C VAL A 16 2.97 26.47 11.78
N HIS A 17 1.70 26.79 11.70
CA HIS A 17 1.20 28.05 12.23
C HIS A 17 0.56 27.89 13.62
N ASN A 18 0.57 28.96 14.39
CA ASN A 18 -0.19 29.03 15.63
C ASN A 18 -1.70 28.98 15.34
N PRO A 19 -2.53 28.51 16.29
CA PRO A 19 -3.96 28.42 16.08
C PRO A 19 -4.58 29.73 15.55
N LEU A 20 -5.16 29.69 14.36
CA LEU A 20 -5.89 30.78 13.75
C LEU A 20 -7.39 30.44 13.75
N ALA A 21 -8.18 31.17 14.53
CA ALA A 21 -9.60 30.86 14.74
C ALA A 21 -9.84 29.40 15.20
N LYS A 22 -8.94 28.84 15.98
CA LYS A 22 -8.90 27.44 16.47
C LYS A 22 -8.60 26.39 15.40
N TRP A 23 -8.19 26.77 14.20
CA TRP A 23 -7.58 25.88 13.23
C TRP A 23 -6.08 25.79 13.48
N GLU A 24 -5.57 24.59 13.43
CA GLU A 24 -4.15 24.25 13.55
C GLU A 24 -3.74 23.45 12.33
N GLY A 25 -2.56 23.72 11.81
CA GLY A 25 -2.16 23.03 10.60
C GLY A 25 -0.78 23.38 10.12
N VAL A 26 -0.49 22.86 8.93
CA VAL A 26 0.79 23.03 8.25
C VAL A 26 0.55 23.35 6.79
N TRP A 27 1.29 24.32 6.28
CA TRP A 27 1.41 24.59 4.84
C TRP A 27 2.84 24.39 4.40
N GLY A 28 3.04 23.86 3.22
CA GLY A 28 4.38 23.58 2.76
C GLY A 28 4.53 23.59 1.26
N ILE A 29 5.79 23.69 0.85
CA ILE A 29 6.24 23.51 -0.52
C ILE A 29 7.25 22.37 -0.58
N GLN A 30 7.24 21.64 -1.67
CA GLN A 30 8.17 20.56 -1.93
C GLN A 30 8.66 20.65 -3.38
N ALA A 31 9.94 20.42 -3.58
CA ALA A 31 10.52 20.32 -4.92
C ALA A 31 11.44 19.09 -4.98
N SER A 32 11.36 18.33 -6.04
CA SER A 32 12.24 17.19 -6.28
C SER A 32 12.64 17.10 -7.74
N GLN A 33 13.83 16.53 -7.95
CA GLN A 33 14.37 16.22 -9.28
C GLN A 33 15.00 14.82 -9.21
N GLN A 34 14.65 13.97 -10.16
CA GLN A 34 15.23 12.64 -10.30
C GLN A 34 15.65 12.41 -11.73
N LYS A 35 16.91 12.01 -11.91
CA LYS A 35 17.45 11.58 -13.19
C LYS A 35 17.70 10.08 -13.17
N LEU A 36 17.21 9.38 -14.18
CA LEU A 36 17.38 7.94 -14.36
C LEU A 36 18.11 7.69 -15.69
N ASP A 37 19.27 7.05 -15.60
CA ASP A 37 20.01 6.50 -16.75
C ASP A 37 19.89 4.96 -16.71
N VAL A 38 19.47 4.37 -17.83
CA VAL A 38 19.36 2.91 -17.98
C VAL A 38 20.18 2.48 -19.18
N THR A 39 21.10 1.54 -18.97
CA THR A 39 21.98 1.03 -20.02
C THR A 39 22.08 -0.48 -19.96
N GLY A 40 22.12 -1.14 -21.13
CA GLY A 40 22.21 -2.59 -21.26
C GLY A 40 21.14 -3.18 -22.18
N GLU A 41 21.24 -4.48 -22.45
CA GLU A 41 20.35 -5.18 -23.37
C GLU A 41 18.90 -5.31 -22.89
N GLU A 42 18.71 -5.19 -21.57
CA GLU A 42 17.39 -5.21 -20.90
C GLU A 42 17.00 -3.81 -20.40
N ALA A 43 17.41 -2.76 -21.12
CA ALA A 43 16.99 -1.41 -20.81
C ALA A 43 15.51 -1.25 -21.21
N THR A 44 14.63 -1.32 -20.20
CA THR A 44 13.18 -1.22 -20.38
C THR A 44 12.65 0.20 -20.36
N LEU A 45 13.51 1.18 -20.14
CA LEU A 45 13.13 2.59 -20.01
C LEU A 45 14.24 3.46 -20.59
N ALA A 46 13.88 4.42 -21.44
CA ALA A 46 14.82 5.42 -21.92
C ALA A 46 15.31 6.31 -20.77
N PRO A 47 16.56 6.86 -20.86
CA PRO A 47 17.02 7.84 -19.89
C PRO A 47 16.01 8.98 -19.76
N ASN A 48 15.74 9.40 -18.54
CA ASN A 48 14.75 10.44 -18.30
C ASN A 48 15.08 11.28 -17.06
N GLU A 49 14.47 12.46 -17.02
CA GLU A 49 14.56 13.37 -15.89
C GLU A 49 13.16 13.80 -15.48
N THR A 50 12.80 13.55 -14.23
CA THR A 50 11.53 13.94 -13.63
C THR A 50 11.75 15.08 -12.65
N GLN A 51 11.01 16.18 -12.84
CA GLN A 51 10.97 17.32 -11.93
C GLN A 51 9.55 17.45 -11.36
N LYS A 52 9.44 17.67 -10.05
CA LYS A 52 8.15 17.88 -9.36
C LYS A 52 8.21 19.08 -8.45
N TYR A 53 7.14 19.85 -8.46
CA TYR A 53 6.93 21.00 -7.58
C TYR A 53 5.54 20.87 -6.96
N SER A 54 5.44 21.09 -5.65
CA SER A 54 4.19 20.90 -4.94
C SER A 54 3.95 22.00 -3.94
N LEU A 55 2.68 22.41 -3.80
CA LEU A 55 2.17 23.23 -2.71
C LEU A 55 1.10 22.41 -1.98
N PHE A 56 1.16 22.33 -0.68
CA PHE A 56 0.20 21.55 0.11
C PHE A 56 -0.15 22.23 1.43
N GLY A 57 -1.30 21.84 1.97
CA GLY A 57 -1.74 22.27 3.30
C GLY A 57 -2.66 21.26 3.94
N VAL A 58 -2.55 21.13 5.26
CA VAL A 58 -3.45 20.36 6.09
C VAL A 58 -3.85 21.20 7.28
N GLU A 59 -5.15 21.27 7.52
CA GLU A 59 -5.77 22.01 8.63
C GLU A 59 -6.69 21.10 9.42
N HIS A 60 -6.65 21.20 10.73
CA HIS A 60 -7.56 20.46 11.59
C HIS A 60 -8.13 21.34 12.69
N ARG A 61 -9.32 20.95 13.17
CA ARG A 61 -10.01 21.66 14.25
C ARG A 61 -10.94 20.74 15.02
N GLN A 62 -10.97 20.95 16.34
CA GLN A 62 -11.93 20.30 17.24
C GLN A 62 -13.21 21.15 17.40
N PHE A 63 -14.37 20.54 17.19
CA PHE A 63 -15.70 21.10 17.38
C PHE A 63 -16.50 20.23 18.36
N GLY A 64 -16.35 20.43 19.66
CA GLY A 64 -16.94 19.54 20.65
C GLY A 64 -16.45 18.12 20.48
N ASP A 65 -17.36 17.19 20.21
CA ASP A 65 -17.05 15.77 20.00
C ASP A 65 -16.63 15.44 18.54
N PHE A 66 -16.53 16.45 17.66
CA PHE A 66 -16.11 16.28 16.27
C PHE A 66 -14.69 16.81 16.06
N HIS A 67 -13.84 15.97 15.50
CA HIS A 67 -12.55 16.38 14.97
C HIS A 67 -12.64 16.43 13.44
N VAL A 68 -12.37 17.61 12.86
CA VAL A 68 -12.43 17.85 11.42
C VAL A 68 -11.02 18.09 10.90
N GLU A 69 -10.68 17.43 9.81
CA GLU A 69 -9.42 17.63 9.08
C GLU A 69 -9.69 17.93 7.60
N LEU A 70 -8.96 18.87 7.03
CA LEU A 70 -9.01 19.27 5.64
C LEU A 70 -7.61 19.25 5.04
N GLY A 71 -7.46 18.65 3.87
CA GLY A 71 -6.20 18.58 3.15
C GLY A 71 -6.33 19.10 1.72
N THR A 72 -5.27 19.73 1.21
CA THR A 72 -5.19 20.14 -0.19
C THR A 72 -3.76 20.04 -0.71
N ARG A 73 -3.61 19.74 -2.00
CA ARG A 73 -2.31 19.65 -2.66
C ARG A 73 -2.43 19.98 -4.15
N LEU A 74 -1.49 20.80 -4.61
CA LEU A 74 -1.23 21.10 -6.01
C LEU A 74 0.13 20.53 -6.39
N ASP A 75 0.19 19.75 -7.44
CA ASP A 75 1.42 19.21 -8.00
C ASP A 75 1.60 19.67 -9.44
N HIS A 76 2.83 19.97 -9.80
CA HIS A 76 3.28 20.14 -11.17
C HIS A 76 4.42 19.15 -11.41
N GLN A 77 4.34 18.39 -12.51
CA GLN A 77 5.37 17.42 -12.89
C GLN A 77 5.75 17.61 -14.35
N LYS A 78 7.05 17.62 -14.59
CA LYS A 78 7.63 17.54 -15.93
C LYS A 78 8.52 16.30 -16.01
N VAL A 79 8.39 15.53 -17.11
CA VAL A 79 9.27 14.41 -17.42
C VAL A 79 9.87 14.63 -18.80
N ASP A 80 11.15 14.88 -18.84
CA ASP A 80 11.94 14.97 -20.09
C ASP A 80 12.51 13.57 -20.38
N VAL A 81 12.29 13.03 -21.57
CA VAL A 81 12.73 11.68 -21.99
C VAL A 81 13.70 11.77 -23.15
N ASP A 82 14.80 11.01 -23.08
CA ASP A 82 15.80 10.93 -24.16
C ASP A 82 15.40 9.86 -25.19
N SER A 83 14.30 10.12 -25.92
CA SER A 83 13.77 9.25 -26.96
C SER A 83 12.95 10.08 -27.97
N GLU A 84 12.34 9.41 -28.97
CA GLU A 84 11.41 10.06 -29.92
C GLU A 84 10.00 10.26 -29.32
N GLN A 85 9.74 9.76 -28.11
CA GLN A 85 8.47 9.91 -27.41
C GLN A 85 8.33 11.35 -26.89
N LYS A 86 7.07 11.75 -26.65
CA LYS A 86 6.74 13.11 -26.21
C LYS A 86 7.07 13.29 -24.73
N ASP A 87 7.75 14.39 -24.39
CA ASP A 87 7.89 14.83 -23.00
C ASP A 87 6.52 15.03 -22.34
N PHE A 88 6.46 14.75 -21.05
CA PHE A 88 5.24 14.95 -20.27
C PHE A 88 5.36 16.23 -19.43
N ASP A 89 4.26 17.01 -19.41
CA ASP A 89 4.09 18.18 -18.55
C ASP A 89 2.64 18.21 -18.07
N GLY A 90 2.44 18.16 -16.74
CA GLY A 90 1.11 18.05 -16.17
C GLY A 90 0.97 18.67 -14.79
N ASN A 91 -0.28 18.97 -14.43
CA ASN A 91 -0.66 19.47 -13.12
C ASN A 91 -1.72 18.55 -12.51
N ALA A 92 -1.70 18.39 -11.19
CA ALA A 92 -2.67 17.63 -10.44
C ALA A 92 -3.18 18.43 -9.24
N PHE A 93 -4.47 18.29 -8.94
CA PHE A 93 -5.10 18.92 -7.79
C PHE A 93 -5.82 17.88 -6.94
N SER A 94 -5.43 17.78 -5.67
CA SER A 94 -6.02 16.86 -4.71
C SER A 94 -6.55 17.59 -3.50
N TYR A 95 -7.67 17.11 -2.96
CA TYR A 95 -8.23 17.60 -1.70
C TYR A 95 -8.90 16.47 -0.92
N SER A 96 -8.97 16.62 0.40
CA SER A 96 -9.59 15.65 1.30
C SER A 96 -10.28 16.34 2.46
N GLY A 97 -11.26 15.65 3.02
CA GLY A 97 -11.90 16.02 4.27
C GLY A 97 -12.16 14.78 5.12
N ALA A 98 -11.91 14.88 6.40
CA ALA A 98 -12.22 13.84 7.37
C ALA A 98 -12.99 14.43 8.55
N VAL A 99 -13.96 13.67 9.02
CA VAL A 99 -14.72 13.97 10.24
C VAL A 99 -14.66 12.73 11.14
N ASN A 100 -14.09 12.91 12.32
CA ASN A 100 -14.11 11.90 13.39
C ASN A 100 -15.10 12.37 14.46
N TRP A 101 -16.02 11.53 14.85
CA TRP A 101 -17.02 11.80 15.87
C TRP A 101 -16.90 10.84 17.04
N ASP A 102 -16.52 11.38 18.20
CA ASP A 102 -16.49 10.66 19.47
C ASP A 102 -17.90 10.66 20.10
N PHE A 103 -18.80 9.82 19.60
CA PHE A 103 -20.24 9.86 19.94
C PHE A 103 -20.60 9.21 21.28
N LYS A 104 -19.69 8.45 21.87
CA LYS A 104 -19.74 7.86 23.20
C LYS A 104 -18.33 7.64 23.73
N PRO A 105 -18.13 7.49 25.05
CA PRO A 105 -16.86 7.04 25.58
C PRO A 105 -16.38 5.78 24.85
N ASN A 106 -15.14 5.76 24.43
CA ASN A 106 -14.48 4.64 23.71
C ASN A 106 -14.97 4.38 22.28
N TYR A 107 -15.97 5.12 21.78
CA TYR A 107 -16.49 4.94 20.40
C TYR A 107 -16.16 6.14 19.53
N LYS A 108 -15.61 5.85 18.37
CA LYS A 108 -15.36 6.83 17.33
C LYS A 108 -15.94 6.37 15.98
N LEU A 109 -16.67 7.24 15.33
CA LEU A 109 -17.10 7.08 13.94
C LEU A 109 -16.27 8.02 13.07
N SER A 110 -15.66 7.52 12.02
CA SER A 110 -14.89 8.28 11.05
C SER A 110 -15.56 8.27 9.68
N LEU A 111 -15.62 9.42 9.03
CA LEU A 111 -16.01 9.56 7.64
C LEU A 111 -14.92 10.35 6.92
N VAL A 112 -14.35 9.74 5.88
CA VAL A 112 -13.33 10.35 5.04
C VAL A 112 -13.84 10.43 3.62
N GLY A 113 -13.64 11.58 2.98
CA GLY A 113 -13.87 11.78 1.56
C GLY A 113 -12.68 12.45 0.92
N SER A 114 -12.27 12.01 -0.27
CA SER A 114 -11.18 12.67 -1.00
C SER A 114 -11.38 12.62 -2.51
N HIS A 115 -10.83 13.64 -3.15
CA HIS A 115 -10.52 13.66 -4.57
C HIS A 115 -9.01 13.73 -4.73
N GLN A 116 -8.44 12.78 -5.43
CA GLN A 116 -6.99 12.71 -5.64
C GLN A 116 -6.69 12.60 -7.13
N GLU A 117 -5.72 13.39 -7.58
CA GLU A 117 -5.17 13.27 -8.92
C GLU A 117 -3.71 12.81 -8.82
N ARG A 118 -3.32 11.87 -9.67
CA ARG A 118 -1.96 11.35 -9.79
C ARG A 118 -1.46 11.55 -11.21
N LEU A 119 -0.29 12.14 -11.33
CA LEU A 119 0.41 12.28 -12.62
C LEU A 119 1.07 10.96 -12.99
N PRO A 120 1.09 10.56 -14.29
CA PRO A 120 1.73 9.34 -14.74
C PRO A 120 3.21 9.27 -14.36
N LEU A 121 3.70 8.06 -14.09
CA LEU A 121 5.12 7.81 -13.85
C LEU A 121 5.88 7.68 -15.17
N ALA A 122 7.20 7.98 -15.16
CA ALA A 122 8.04 7.81 -16.35
C ALA A 122 7.97 6.38 -16.92
N GLN A 123 7.87 5.35 -16.06
CA GLN A 123 7.71 3.97 -16.52
C GLN A 123 6.37 3.75 -17.24
N GLU A 124 5.28 4.31 -16.72
CA GLU A 124 3.95 4.21 -17.33
C GLU A 124 3.90 4.88 -18.71
N LEU A 125 4.63 6.00 -18.85
CA LEU A 125 4.71 6.75 -20.10
C LEU A 125 5.64 6.11 -21.13
N TYR A 126 6.83 5.63 -20.70
CA TYR A 126 7.95 5.40 -21.61
C TYR A 126 8.55 3.99 -21.56
N ALA A 127 7.96 3.06 -20.80
CA ALA A 127 8.47 1.68 -20.78
C ALA A 127 8.48 1.10 -22.21
N HIS A 128 9.57 0.43 -22.60
CA HIS A 128 9.67 -0.25 -23.88
C HIS A 128 10.74 -1.35 -23.84
N GLY A 129 10.34 -2.58 -23.57
CA GLY A 129 11.31 -3.69 -23.55
C GLY A 129 10.94 -4.84 -22.64
N GLY A 130 11.80 -5.84 -22.65
CA GLY A 130 11.63 -7.07 -21.86
C GLY A 130 12.05 -6.86 -20.40
N HIS A 131 11.13 -7.10 -19.48
CA HIS A 131 11.36 -7.11 -18.04
C HIS A 131 11.30 -8.57 -17.55
N PHE A 132 12.43 -9.28 -17.66
CA PHE A 132 12.49 -10.73 -17.41
C PHE A 132 12.21 -11.10 -15.95
N ALA A 133 12.46 -10.20 -14.99
CA ALA A 133 12.12 -10.44 -13.59
C ALA A 133 10.62 -10.59 -13.34
N THR A 134 9.77 -10.03 -14.20
CA THR A 134 8.31 -10.14 -14.16
C THR A 134 7.71 -10.97 -15.28
N ASN A 135 8.57 -11.56 -16.13
CA ASN A 135 8.17 -12.26 -17.35
C ASN A 135 7.23 -11.42 -18.23
N THR A 136 7.61 -10.15 -18.47
CA THR A 136 6.82 -9.22 -19.27
C THR A 136 7.65 -8.55 -20.37
N TYR A 137 6.99 -8.22 -21.49
CA TYR A 137 7.41 -7.14 -22.37
C TYR A 137 6.49 -5.96 -22.09
N GLU A 138 7.07 -4.82 -21.72
CA GLU A 138 6.33 -3.64 -21.26
C GLU A 138 6.30 -2.58 -22.34
N LEU A 139 5.11 -2.03 -22.57
CA LEU A 139 4.87 -0.89 -23.45
C LEU A 139 4.30 0.25 -22.59
N GLY A 140 5.01 1.36 -22.57
CA GLY A 140 4.51 2.64 -22.03
C GLY A 140 3.52 3.29 -23.00
N ASN A 141 2.84 4.32 -22.50
CA ASN A 141 1.89 5.10 -23.28
C ASN A 141 2.08 6.59 -22.94
N ASP A 142 2.69 7.34 -23.86
CA ASP A 142 2.93 8.78 -23.70
C ASP A 142 1.68 9.66 -23.89
N GLY A 143 0.54 9.03 -24.18
CA GLY A 143 -0.78 9.65 -24.23
C GLY A 143 -1.57 9.57 -22.92
N LEU A 144 -0.99 9.06 -21.82
CA LEU A 144 -1.68 8.98 -20.54
C LEU A 144 -1.96 10.37 -19.94
N ASP A 145 -3.18 10.53 -19.45
CA ASP A 145 -3.62 11.69 -18.65
C ASP A 145 -3.51 11.40 -17.13
N ASN A 146 -3.82 12.40 -16.31
CA ASN A 146 -3.92 12.23 -14.87
C ASN A 146 -4.91 11.13 -14.50
N GLU A 147 -4.48 10.22 -13.65
CA GLU A 147 -5.40 9.35 -12.93
C GLU A 147 -6.15 10.17 -11.87
N LYS A 148 -7.47 10.03 -11.80
CA LYS A 148 -8.32 10.73 -10.84
C LYS A 148 -9.11 9.72 -10.02
N SER A 149 -9.08 9.86 -8.70
CA SER A 149 -9.87 9.03 -7.81
C SER A 149 -10.74 9.85 -6.87
N ASN A 150 -11.96 9.36 -6.65
CA ASN A 150 -12.87 9.85 -5.62
C ASN A 150 -13.07 8.72 -4.61
N ASN A 151 -12.75 8.97 -3.35
CA ASN A 151 -12.77 7.98 -2.30
C ASN A 151 -13.76 8.37 -1.21
N VAL A 152 -14.48 7.39 -0.69
CA VAL A 152 -15.28 7.52 0.52
C VAL A 152 -14.98 6.34 1.42
N GLU A 153 -14.71 6.62 2.68
CA GLU A 153 -14.48 5.61 3.71
C GLU A 153 -15.30 5.92 4.95
N LEU A 154 -15.90 4.87 5.52
CA LEU A 154 -16.58 4.87 6.80
C LEU A 154 -15.86 3.93 7.76
N GLY A 155 -15.43 4.43 8.91
CA GLY A 155 -14.76 3.67 9.96
C GLY A 155 -15.53 3.71 11.27
N LEU A 156 -15.66 2.56 11.93
CA LEU A 156 -16.14 2.45 13.30
C LEU A 156 -15.02 1.89 14.18
N HIS A 157 -14.72 2.61 15.25
CA HIS A 157 -13.68 2.22 16.21
C HIS A 157 -14.27 2.15 17.62
N TYR A 158 -13.79 1.18 18.36
CA TYR A 158 -14.00 1.06 19.79
C TYR A 158 -12.71 0.65 20.46
N ASP A 159 -12.38 1.26 21.58
CA ASP A 159 -11.18 0.93 22.34
C ASP A 159 -11.41 1.15 23.83
N ASP A 160 -11.28 0.08 24.61
CA ASP A 160 -11.20 0.10 26.06
C ASP A 160 -10.03 -0.76 26.56
N ASP A 161 -9.85 -0.89 27.85
CA ASP A 161 -8.72 -1.62 28.45
C ASP A 161 -8.63 -3.10 28.03
N LYS A 162 -9.74 -3.71 27.57
CA LYS A 162 -9.82 -5.15 27.25
C LYS A 162 -10.23 -5.45 25.82
N LEU A 163 -11.12 -4.64 25.25
CA LEU A 163 -11.69 -4.87 23.94
C LEU A 163 -11.37 -3.72 23.03
N SER A 164 -10.77 -4.00 21.89
CA SER A 164 -10.68 -3.04 20.81
C SER A 164 -11.21 -3.63 19.53
N TYR A 165 -11.89 -2.84 18.72
CA TYR A 165 -12.23 -3.22 17.36
C TYR A 165 -12.28 -2.02 16.43
N HIS A 166 -11.96 -2.28 15.18
CA HIS A 166 -12.15 -1.35 14.09
C HIS A 166 -12.73 -2.07 12.87
N VAL A 167 -13.61 -1.38 12.17
CA VAL A 167 -14.20 -1.84 10.92
C VAL A 167 -14.18 -0.67 9.97
N HIS A 168 -13.61 -0.88 8.77
CA HIS A 168 -13.55 0.09 7.69
C HIS A 168 -14.30 -0.44 6.48
N LEU A 169 -15.10 0.41 5.88
CA LEU A 169 -15.78 0.18 4.61
C LEU A 169 -15.34 1.28 3.66
N TYR A 170 -14.85 0.94 2.49
CA TYR A 170 -14.38 1.91 1.52
C TYR A 170 -14.91 1.67 0.13
N HIS A 171 -15.01 2.75 -0.64
CA HIS A 171 -15.32 2.71 -2.07
C HIS A 171 -14.55 3.80 -2.80
N ASN A 172 -13.81 3.39 -3.82
CA ASN A 172 -12.97 4.25 -4.65
C ASN A 172 -13.47 4.17 -6.10
N TRP A 173 -13.75 5.32 -6.69
CA TRP A 173 -14.08 5.46 -8.11
C TRP A 173 -12.94 6.17 -8.81
N PHE A 174 -12.50 5.61 -9.92
CA PHE A 174 -11.42 6.17 -10.71
C PHE A 174 -11.94 6.60 -12.08
N ASP A 175 -11.51 7.78 -12.51
CA ASP A 175 -11.44 8.16 -13.89
C ASP A 175 -9.98 8.06 -14.34
N ASN A 176 -9.74 7.48 -15.52
CA ASN A 176 -8.40 7.27 -16.05
C ASN A 176 -7.49 6.46 -15.11
N TYR A 177 -7.99 5.39 -14.51
CA TYR A 177 -7.17 4.46 -13.72
C TYR A 177 -6.04 3.88 -14.57
N ILE A 178 -4.78 4.12 -14.19
CA ILE A 178 -3.61 3.63 -14.93
C ILE A 178 -3.26 2.24 -14.46
N TYR A 179 -3.21 1.28 -15.39
CA TYR A 179 -2.90 -0.10 -15.08
C TYR A 179 -2.12 -0.78 -16.20
N ALA A 180 -1.36 -1.82 -15.85
CA ALA A 180 -0.67 -2.68 -16.80
C ALA A 180 -1.66 -3.70 -17.37
N LYS A 181 -2.18 -3.43 -18.56
CA LYS A 181 -3.12 -4.28 -19.30
C LYS A 181 -2.36 -5.36 -20.05
N THR A 182 -2.69 -6.61 -19.80
CA THR A 182 -2.16 -7.71 -20.62
C THR A 182 -2.87 -7.73 -21.99
N LEU A 183 -2.10 -7.55 -23.05
CA LEU A 183 -2.59 -7.57 -24.43
C LEU A 183 -2.53 -8.97 -25.02
N ASP A 184 -1.47 -9.73 -24.69
CA ASP A 184 -1.22 -11.08 -25.18
C ASP A 184 -0.34 -11.85 -24.20
N GLN A 185 -0.34 -13.16 -24.31
CA GLN A 185 0.47 -14.05 -23.48
C GLN A 185 0.94 -15.26 -24.29
N TYR A 186 2.24 -15.56 -24.23
CA TYR A 186 2.82 -16.81 -24.71
C TYR A 186 3.47 -17.54 -23.53
N GLU A 187 2.93 -18.70 -23.16
CA GLU A 187 3.28 -19.40 -21.93
C GLU A 187 3.14 -18.49 -20.70
N ASN A 188 4.24 -18.24 -19.98
CA ASN A 188 4.26 -17.35 -18.81
C ASN A 188 4.79 -15.95 -19.14
N PHE A 189 5.08 -15.65 -20.41
CA PHE A 189 5.57 -14.35 -20.84
C PHE A 189 4.42 -13.51 -21.39
N ARG A 190 4.24 -12.30 -20.89
CA ARG A 190 3.10 -11.43 -21.20
C ARG A 190 3.55 -10.16 -21.90
N LEU A 191 2.80 -9.79 -22.93
CA LEU A 191 2.85 -8.44 -23.50
C LEU A 191 1.89 -7.55 -22.70
N ILE A 192 2.41 -6.53 -22.06
CA ILE A 192 1.60 -5.55 -21.30
C ILE A 192 1.76 -4.14 -21.87
N GLU A 193 0.69 -3.37 -21.81
CA GLU A 193 0.67 -1.95 -22.15
C GLU A 193 0.07 -1.17 -20.98
N TYR A 194 0.67 -0.02 -20.63
CA TYR A 194 0.08 0.90 -19.67
C TYR A 194 -1.12 1.61 -20.30
N SER A 195 -2.28 1.34 -19.79
CA SER A 195 -3.58 1.78 -20.31
C SER A 195 -4.36 2.53 -19.23
N GLN A 196 -5.37 3.29 -19.65
CA GLN A 196 -6.28 4.02 -18.77
C GLN A 196 -7.73 3.65 -19.05
N ASP A 197 -8.47 3.38 -17.98
CA ASP A 197 -9.92 3.14 -18.05
C ASP A 197 -10.60 3.59 -16.75
N LYS A 198 -11.94 3.64 -16.76
CA LYS A 198 -12.71 3.82 -15.53
C LYS A 198 -12.59 2.59 -14.66
N ALA A 199 -12.35 2.81 -13.37
CA ALA A 199 -12.25 1.69 -12.43
C ALA A 199 -13.03 1.98 -11.15
N LYS A 200 -13.32 0.91 -10.39
CA LYS A 200 -13.85 0.98 -9.05
C LYS A 200 -13.29 -0.12 -8.18
N PHE A 201 -12.93 0.27 -6.97
CA PHE A 201 -12.51 -0.67 -5.93
C PHE A 201 -13.34 -0.43 -4.68
N TYR A 202 -13.80 -1.49 -4.05
CA TYR A 202 -14.51 -1.41 -2.78
C TYR A 202 -14.17 -2.60 -1.93
N GLY A 203 -14.22 -2.39 -0.62
CA GLY A 203 -13.84 -3.45 0.28
C GLY A 203 -14.14 -3.12 1.73
N THR A 204 -13.70 -4.02 2.57
CA THR A 204 -13.80 -3.92 4.02
C THR A 204 -12.54 -4.49 4.67
N GLU A 205 -12.15 -3.87 5.78
CA GLU A 205 -11.14 -4.36 6.69
C GLU A 205 -11.70 -4.33 8.10
N ALA A 206 -11.46 -5.38 8.89
CA ALA A 206 -11.91 -5.44 10.26
C ALA A 206 -10.91 -6.19 11.14
N GLU A 207 -10.73 -5.71 12.35
CA GLU A 207 -10.04 -6.42 13.41
C GLU A 207 -10.78 -6.23 14.73
N VAL A 208 -10.87 -7.31 15.51
CA VAL A 208 -11.35 -7.31 16.89
C VAL A 208 -10.25 -7.93 17.75
N ALA A 209 -9.80 -7.22 18.77
CA ALA A 209 -8.80 -7.72 19.71
C ALA A 209 -9.35 -7.72 21.13
N TYR A 210 -9.04 -8.78 21.88
CA TYR A 210 -9.46 -8.93 23.27
C TYR A 210 -8.28 -9.33 24.16
N GLN A 211 -8.08 -8.55 25.23
CA GLN A 211 -7.09 -8.78 26.27
C GLN A 211 -7.71 -9.68 27.34
N PHE A 212 -7.37 -10.98 27.35
CA PHE A 212 -7.91 -11.93 28.32
C PHE A 212 -7.38 -11.67 29.73
N ASN A 213 -6.09 -11.39 29.83
CA ASN A 213 -5.38 -11.06 31.06
C ASN A 213 -4.08 -10.35 30.70
N ASP A 214 -3.22 -10.09 31.67
CA ASP A 214 -1.94 -9.36 31.47
C ASP A 214 -0.97 -10.09 30.53
N ILE A 215 -1.18 -11.38 30.28
CA ILE A 215 -0.30 -12.22 29.44
C ILE A 215 -0.87 -12.35 28.02
N TYR A 216 -2.16 -12.66 27.85
CA TYR A 216 -2.72 -13.08 26.57
C TYR A 216 -3.66 -12.06 25.96
N LYS A 217 -3.35 -11.70 24.70
CA LYS A 217 -4.20 -10.92 23.80
C LYS A 217 -4.52 -11.75 22.56
N THR A 218 -5.77 -11.80 22.15
CA THR A 218 -6.19 -12.48 20.91
C THR A 218 -6.86 -11.47 19.99
N SER A 219 -6.55 -11.53 18.70
CA SER A 219 -7.28 -10.81 17.67
C SER A 219 -7.87 -11.74 16.61
N LEU A 220 -9.02 -11.34 16.09
CA LEU A 220 -9.64 -11.86 14.88
C LEU A 220 -9.61 -10.74 13.85
N PHE A 221 -9.12 -11.02 12.65
CA PHE A 221 -8.99 -10.03 11.58
C PHE A 221 -9.43 -10.60 10.24
N GLY A 222 -9.82 -9.70 9.34
CA GLY A 222 -10.18 -10.08 7.98
C GLY A 222 -10.24 -8.87 7.06
N ASP A 223 -10.02 -9.15 5.78
CA ASP A 223 -10.04 -8.15 4.71
C ASP A 223 -10.63 -8.74 3.43
N TYR A 224 -11.29 -7.89 2.68
CA TYR A 224 -11.83 -8.21 1.37
C TYR A 224 -11.83 -6.99 0.47
N VAL A 225 -11.37 -7.17 -0.76
CA VAL A 225 -11.41 -6.12 -1.80
C VAL A 225 -11.96 -6.67 -3.10
N ARG A 226 -12.71 -5.85 -3.79
CA ARG A 226 -13.21 -6.11 -5.13
C ARG A 226 -12.79 -4.97 -6.06
N GLY A 227 -12.11 -5.29 -7.16
CA GLY A 227 -11.72 -4.35 -8.21
C GLY A 227 -12.42 -4.65 -9.53
N LYS A 228 -12.86 -3.61 -10.22
CA LYS A 228 -13.37 -3.68 -11.59
C LYS A 228 -12.78 -2.54 -12.41
N ILE A 229 -12.44 -2.84 -13.67
CA ILE A 229 -12.09 -1.86 -14.71
C ILE A 229 -13.17 -1.98 -15.79
N ASP A 230 -13.92 -0.91 -16.01
CA ASP A 230 -15.20 -0.91 -16.75
C ASP A 230 -16.17 -1.99 -16.22
N SER A 231 -16.43 -3.02 -17.01
CA SER A 231 -17.27 -4.17 -16.64
C SER A 231 -16.48 -5.38 -16.17
N ASP A 232 -15.17 -5.43 -16.45
CA ASP A 232 -14.31 -6.58 -16.23
C ASP A 232 -13.68 -6.57 -14.84
N ASN A 233 -13.11 -7.69 -14.43
CA ASN A 233 -12.34 -7.77 -13.20
C ASN A 233 -11.02 -7.02 -13.36
N ALA A 234 -10.62 -6.25 -12.35
CA ALA A 234 -9.30 -5.66 -12.31
C ALA A 234 -8.22 -6.75 -12.12
N PRO A 235 -7.07 -6.62 -12.80
CA PRO A 235 -5.99 -7.60 -12.65
C PRO A 235 -5.34 -7.52 -11.27
N ARG A 236 -4.83 -8.65 -10.82
CA ARG A 236 -4.02 -8.80 -9.60
C ARG A 236 -4.69 -8.31 -8.31
N VAL A 237 -6.01 -8.42 -8.23
CA VAL A 237 -6.74 -8.12 -7.00
C VAL A 237 -6.56 -9.28 -6.02
N PRO A 238 -6.07 -9.03 -4.78
CA PRO A 238 -5.86 -10.11 -3.82
C PRO A 238 -7.16 -10.81 -3.42
N ALA A 239 -7.04 -12.05 -3.01
CA ALA A 239 -8.14 -12.81 -2.42
C ALA A 239 -8.50 -12.27 -1.02
N GLY A 240 -9.73 -12.46 -0.59
CA GLY A 240 -10.15 -12.17 0.77
C GLY A 240 -9.43 -13.06 1.78
N ARG A 241 -9.24 -12.57 3.00
CA ARG A 241 -8.53 -13.26 4.06
C ARG A 241 -9.28 -13.14 5.39
N LEU A 242 -9.21 -14.21 6.19
CA LEU A 242 -9.67 -14.23 7.57
C LEU A 242 -8.61 -14.90 8.44
N GLY A 243 -8.32 -14.35 9.60
CA GLY A 243 -7.29 -14.89 10.48
C GLY A 243 -7.52 -14.61 11.95
N THR A 244 -6.77 -15.30 12.78
CA THR A 244 -6.70 -15.08 14.22
C THR A 244 -5.25 -15.06 14.67
N ARG A 245 -4.94 -14.22 15.64
CA ARG A 245 -3.61 -14.09 16.24
C ARG A 245 -3.72 -14.11 17.75
N ILE A 246 -2.82 -14.83 18.38
CA ILE A 246 -2.62 -14.81 19.82
C ILE A 246 -1.23 -14.22 20.06
N ASN A 247 -1.16 -13.18 20.87
CA ASN A 247 0.07 -12.62 21.40
C ASN A 247 0.14 -12.93 22.90
N ALA A 248 1.32 -13.23 23.40
CA ALA A 248 1.56 -13.53 24.80
C ALA A 248 2.85 -12.83 25.28
N ASP A 249 2.73 -12.03 26.33
CA ASP A 249 3.84 -11.47 27.09
C ASP A 249 3.94 -12.29 28.38
N PHE A 250 4.76 -13.37 28.37
CA PHE A 250 4.81 -14.34 29.46
C PHE A 250 5.44 -13.74 30.73
N ASP A 251 6.43 -12.87 30.54
CA ASP A 251 7.11 -12.11 31.58
C ASP A 251 7.85 -10.92 30.96
N ASP A 252 8.67 -10.21 31.73
CA ASP A 252 9.46 -9.05 31.28
C ASP A 252 10.49 -9.39 30.17
N HIS A 253 10.75 -10.67 29.94
CA HIS A 253 11.78 -11.17 29.04
C HIS A 253 11.19 -11.94 27.85
N TRP A 254 10.22 -12.80 28.08
CA TRP A 254 9.67 -13.71 27.09
C TRP A 254 8.37 -13.21 26.50
N SER A 255 8.31 -13.14 25.17
CA SER A 255 7.09 -12.91 24.43
C SER A 255 6.94 -13.90 23.28
N GLY A 256 5.70 -14.18 22.89
CA GLY A 256 5.40 -15.08 21.79
C GLY A 256 4.18 -14.68 21.01
N SER A 257 4.05 -15.21 19.80
CA SER A 257 2.86 -15.04 18.96
C SER A 257 2.56 -16.32 18.19
N ALA A 258 1.28 -16.57 17.95
CA ALA A 258 0.82 -17.61 17.05
C ALA A 258 -0.28 -17.00 16.17
N GLU A 259 -0.18 -17.18 14.88
CA GLU A 259 -1.16 -16.70 13.90
C GLU A 259 -1.61 -17.84 13.00
N TYR A 260 -2.92 -17.94 12.81
CA TYR A 260 -3.54 -18.72 11.75
C TYR A 260 -4.30 -17.78 10.82
N SER A 261 -4.14 -17.94 9.53
CA SER A 261 -4.95 -17.25 8.54
C SER A 261 -5.38 -18.19 7.41
N HIS A 262 -6.58 -17.98 6.92
CA HIS A 262 -7.14 -18.59 5.73
C HIS A 262 -7.30 -17.53 4.66
N VAL A 263 -6.67 -17.74 3.51
CA VAL A 263 -6.87 -16.95 2.30
C VAL A 263 -7.82 -17.73 1.39
N PHE A 264 -8.89 -17.09 0.94
CA PHE A 264 -9.91 -17.72 0.10
C PHE A 264 -9.42 -17.88 -1.34
N ASN A 265 -10.15 -18.68 -2.14
CA ASN A 265 -9.91 -18.74 -3.58
C ASN A 265 -10.13 -17.36 -4.21
N GLN A 266 -9.26 -16.98 -5.15
CA GLN A 266 -9.53 -15.83 -6.02
C GLN A 266 -10.09 -16.33 -7.35
N ASP A 267 -11.42 -16.26 -7.47
CA ASP A 267 -12.19 -16.66 -8.65
C ASP A 267 -12.64 -15.49 -9.53
N LYS A 268 -12.27 -14.25 -9.14
CA LYS A 268 -12.60 -12.99 -9.83
C LYS A 268 -11.35 -12.38 -10.46
N PHE A 269 -10.83 -13.04 -11.46
CA PHE A 269 -9.60 -12.69 -12.16
C PHE A 269 -9.87 -11.96 -13.49
N ALA A 270 -8.87 -11.22 -13.97
CA ALA A 270 -8.90 -10.51 -15.25
C ALA A 270 -8.55 -11.43 -16.43
N ALA A 271 -8.63 -10.92 -17.65
CA ALA A 271 -8.16 -11.62 -18.84
C ALA A 271 -6.67 -12.01 -18.70
N TYR A 272 -6.32 -13.19 -19.18
CA TYR A 272 -4.99 -13.82 -19.08
C TYR A 272 -4.53 -14.18 -17.66
N GLU A 273 -5.39 -14.04 -16.66
CA GLU A 273 -5.16 -14.56 -15.31
C GLU A 273 -5.94 -15.87 -15.11
N HIS A 274 -5.65 -16.58 -14.06
CA HIS A 274 -6.31 -17.83 -13.68
C HIS A 274 -6.75 -17.78 -12.23
N GLU A 275 -7.71 -18.61 -11.88
CA GLU A 275 -8.07 -18.83 -10.48
C GLU A 275 -6.84 -19.24 -9.67
N THR A 276 -6.68 -18.62 -8.50
CA THR A 276 -5.70 -19.06 -7.49
C THR A 276 -6.44 -19.72 -6.34
N GLN A 277 -5.96 -20.92 -5.98
CA GLN A 277 -6.54 -21.69 -4.88
C GLN A 277 -6.25 -20.98 -3.53
N GLY A 278 -7.21 -21.07 -2.62
CA GLY A 278 -7.03 -20.63 -1.25
C GLY A 278 -6.05 -21.52 -0.50
N TYR A 279 -5.52 -21.00 0.60
CA TYR A 279 -4.54 -21.70 1.43
C TYR A 279 -4.66 -21.31 2.90
N ASN A 280 -4.00 -22.10 3.75
CA ASN A 280 -3.94 -21.87 5.19
C ASN A 280 -2.51 -21.58 5.60
N MET A 281 -2.32 -20.58 6.46
CA MET A 281 -1.02 -20.22 7.00
C MET A 281 -1.03 -20.35 8.52
N VAL A 282 0.04 -20.95 9.04
CA VAL A 282 0.35 -20.93 10.48
C VAL A 282 1.74 -20.39 10.67
N ASN A 283 1.84 -19.33 11.44
CA ASN A 283 3.11 -18.68 11.79
C ASN A 283 3.25 -18.62 13.32
N ILE A 284 4.46 -18.84 13.82
CA ILE A 284 4.77 -18.78 15.26
C ILE A 284 6.01 -17.93 15.44
N GLY A 285 5.99 -17.02 16.40
CA GLY A 285 7.10 -16.21 16.84
C GLY A 285 7.41 -16.42 18.33
N LEU A 286 8.68 -16.40 18.70
CA LEU A 286 9.15 -16.38 20.07
C LEU A 286 10.29 -15.38 20.17
N ALA A 287 10.29 -14.56 21.21
CA ALA A 287 11.34 -13.60 21.45
C ALA A 287 11.76 -13.59 22.92
N TYR A 288 13.05 -13.38 23.13
CA TYR A 288 13.66 -13.17 24.43
C TYR A 288 14.39 -11.83 24.45
N LYS A 289 13.98 -10.98 25.38
CA LYS A 289 14.52 -9.64 25.59
C LYS A 289 15.43 -9.64 26.82
N TYR A 290 16.62 -9.08 26.67
CA TYR A 290 17.60 -8.97 27.74
C TYR A 290 18.11 -7.53 27.84
N SER A 291 17.94 -6.94 29.02
CA SER A 291 18.49 -5.61 29.34
C SER A 291 19.92 -5.75 29.83
N LEU A 292 20.87 -5.19 29.08
CA LEU A 292 22.32 -5.30 29.35
C LEU A 292 22.79 -4.21 30.32
N ALA A 293 22.30 -2.98 30.18
CA ALA A 293 22.60 -1.80 30.99
C ALA A 293 21.52 -0.72 30.77
N ASP A 294 21.62 0.41 31.45
CA ASP A 294 20.79 1.58 31.18
C ASP A 294 20.83 1.93 29.69
N ARG A 295 19.69 1.79 29.01
CA ARG A 295 19.47 2.04 27.58
C ARG A 295 20.03 1.02 26.61
N GLN A 296 20.62 -0.09 27.05
CA GLN A 296 21.09 -1.17 26.18
C GLN A 296 20.17 -2.38 26.31
N GLU A 297 19.66 -2.82 25.18
CA GLU A 297 18.75 -3.94 25.10
C GLU A 297 19.14 -4.88 23.95
N ALA A 298 19.15 -6.17 24.19
CA ALA A 298 19.27 -7.19 23.17
C ALA A 298 17.98 -8.01 23.10
N LYS A 299 17.43 -8.21 21.91
CA LYS A 299 16.29 -9.08 21.67
C LYS A 299 16.71 -10.17 20.69
N VAL A 300 16.66 -11.41 21.13
CA VAL A 300 16.82 -12.58 20.28
C VAL A 300 15.44 -13.05 19.88
N PHE A 301 15.19 -13.30 18.60
CA PHE A 301 13.91 -13.79 18.14
C PHE A 301 14.04 -15.00 17.22
N PHE A 302 13.03 -15.84 17.24
CA PHE A 302 12.84 -16.99 16.38
C PHE A 302 11.45 -16.91 15.75
N ASN A 303 11.37 -17.02 14.41
CA ASN A 303 10.14 -17.09 13.67
C ASN A 303 10.09 -18.39 12.86
N ALA A 304 8.98 -19.07 12.91
CA ALA A 304 8.64 -20.21 12.10
C ALA A 304 7.44 -19.85 11.22
N ASN A 305 7.65 -19.72 9.91
CA ASN A 305 6.65 -19.28 8.96
C ASN A 305 6.18 -20.44 8.10
N ASN A 306 4.93 -20.38 7.68
CA ASN A 306 4.29 -21.40 6.86
C ASN A 306 4.50 -22.82 7.43
N LEU A 307 4.14 -23.01 8.71
CA LEU A 307 4.36 -24.29 9.41
C LEU A 307 3.62 -25.46 8.77
N LEU A 308 2.53 -25.20 8.06
CA LEU A 308 1.76 -26.22 7.33
C LEU A 308 2.44 -26.65 6.02
N ASP A 309 3.50 -25.94 5.59
CA ASP A 309 4.21 -26.16 4.33
C ASP A 309 3.31 -26.06 3.10
N GLU A 310 2.34 -25.13 3.17
CA GLU A 310 1.40 -24.87 2.07
C GLU A 310 2.13 -24.29 0.86
N GLN A 311 1.71 -24.70 -0.32
CA GLN A 311 2.20 -24.15 -1.57
C GLN A 311 1.37 -22.89 -1.92
N VAL A 312 1.91 -21.73 -1.56
CA VAL A 312 1.21 -20.44 -1.65
C VAL A 312 1.45 -19.78 -3.01
N TYR A 313 0.40 -19.49 -3.73
CA TYR A 313 0.41 -18.69 -4.95
C TYR A 313 -0.33 -17.37 -4.71
N GLU A 314 0.39 -16.26 -4.75
CA GLU A 314 -0.24 -14.95 -4.60
C GLU A 314 -0.84 -14.43 -5.90
N HIS A 315 -2.15 -14.26 -5.92
CA HIS A 315 -2.88 -13.73 -7.07
C HIS A 315 -2.44 -12.32 -7.46
N SER A 316 -2.06 -11.49 -6.51
CA SER A 316 -1.61 -10.11 -6.72
C SER A 316 -0.19 -10.02 -7.33
N SER A 317 0.55 -11.13 -7.38
CA SER A 317 1.90 -11.17 -7.95
C SER A 317 1.89 -11.12 -9.48
N PHE A 318 2.89 -10.43 -10.06
CA PHE A 318 3.20 -10.58 -11.50
C PHE A 318 3.64 -11.99 -11.87
N LEU A 319 4.13 -12.76 -10.90
CA LEU A 319 4.57 -14.14 -11.04
C LEU A 319 3.63 -15.07 -10.26
N SER A 320 2.32 -15.00 -10.54
CA SER A 320 1.29 -15.76 -9.83
C SER A 320 1.42 -17.29 -9.99
N ASN A 321 2.24 -17.76 -10.92
CA ASN A 321 2.58 -19.16 -11.15
C ASN A 321 3.84 -19.63 -10.39
N ILE A 322 4.52 -18.74 -9.68
CA ILE A 322 5.69 -19.07 -8.85
C ILE A 322 5.25 -19.07 -7.39
N PRO A 323 5.38 -20.21 -6.67
CA PRO A 323 4.97 -20.28 -5.28
C PRO A 323 5.90 -19.44 -4.39
N GLN A 324 5.32 -18.92 -3.33
CA GLN A 324 6.05 -18.29 -2.26
C GLN A 324 6.91 -19.31 -1.49
N MET A 325 7.79 -18.80 -0.63
CA MET A 325 8.66 -19.64 0.19
C MET A 325 7.82 -20.61 1.06
N GLY A 326 8.12 -21.89 0.99
CA GLY A 326 7.53 -22.92 1.85
C GLY A 326 7.91 -22.70 3.32
N ARG A 327 7.74 -23.73 4.14
CA ARG A 327 8.11 -23.67 5.58
C ARG A 327 9.53 -23.16 5.75
N ASN A 328 9.68 -22.12 6.56
CA ASN A 328 10.99 -21.53 6.82
C ASN A 328 11.15 -21.08 8.27
N PHE A 329 12.39 -20.98 8.71
CA PHE A 329 12.75 -20.61 10.06
C PHE A 329 13.75 -19.46 10.01
N VAL A 330 13.52 -18.44 10.84
CA VAL A 330 14.37 -17.26 10.92
C VAL A 330 14.79 -17.07 12.37
N ILE A 331 16.08 -16.89 12.61
CA ILE A 331 16.64 -16.47 13.89
C ILE A 331 17.33 -15.14 13.67
N GLY A 332 17.10 -14.18 14.56
CA GLY A 332 17.73 -12.88 14.49
C GLY A 332 18.01 -12.29 15.87
N VAL A 333 18.82 -11.25 15.86
CA VAL A 333 19.17 -10.47 17.05
C VAL A 333 19.00 -8.98 16.72
N ASP A 334 18.19 -8.30 17.51
CA ASP A 334 18.10 -6.84 17.53
C ASP A 334 18.91 -6.33 18.74
N TYR A 335 19.78 -5.37 18.50
CA TYR A 335 20.55 -4.72 19.57
C TYR A 335 20.34 -3.21 19.53
N LYS A 336 19.86 -2.68 20.65
CA LYS A 336 19.64 -1.26 20.87
C LYS A 336 20.70 -0.75 21.85
N PHE A 337 21.39 0.35 21.51
CA PHE A 337 22.46 0.96 22.28
C PHE A 337 22.23 2.46 22.46
#